data_38d1528fb25fc2bdafdd3622c82638a8
#
_entry.id   38d1528fb25fc2bdafdd3622c82638a8
#
_cell.length_a   1.000
_cell.length_b   1.000
_cell.length_c   1.000
_cell.angle_alpha   90.00
_cell.angle_beta   90.00
_cell.angle_gamma   90.00
#
_symmetry.space_group_name_H-M   'P 1'
#
loop_
_entity.id
_entity.type
_entity.pdbx_description
1 polymer ?
#
loop_
_entity_poly.entity_id
_entity_poly.type
_entity_poly.pdbx_seq_one_letter_code
_entity_poly.pdbx_strand_id
1 'polypeptide(L)'
;VEYLVGADGLISFLEVNTRLQVEHPTTEETTGVDLVLEQFRIAAGEPLRFAGDIAPTGHAIEFRINAEDAGANFMPAPGSVTRYAEPAGPGVRVDSGIREGAEIGGQFDSMLAKLIVRGETREQAIARARRALAEFQVEGVPTVIPFHQRTLADPAFAAPDGNYSVYTRWIEEEWDPDISPYDGNSAEDTEPDSGRRTRTVSVSVNGRSIDITLPEPLLLGAVAQRRRERKRRARAGSGGAKGGASGDALAAPMQGTVVKLNVGEGDRVSAGDVVVVLEAMKMENPVKAHRDGVVRRVCVQQGANAKKGEALLEISDASSAS
;
A
#
# COMPACT_ATOMS: atom_id res chain seq x y z
N VAL A 1 2.37 -23.68 15.26
CA VAL A 1 3.67 -23.58 15.97
C VAL A 1 4.66 -22.97 15.01
N GLU A 2 5.39 -21.95 15.46
CA GLU A 2 6.37 -21.23 14.67
C GLU A 2 7.79 -21.51 15.17
N TYR A 3 8.71 -21.70 14.24
CA TYR A 3 10.11 -21.95 14.49
C TYR A 3 10.98 -21.02 13.65
N LEU A 4 12.14 -20.66 14.18
CA LEU A 4 13.21 -20.02 13.42
C LEU A 4 14.26 -21.09 13.09
N VAL A 5 14.75 -21.04 11.85
CA VAL A 5 15.85 -21.91 11.38
C VAL A 5 17.07 -21.04 11.11
N GLY A 6 18.14 -21.27 11.89
CA GLY A 6 19.41 -20.57 11.72
C GLY A 6 20.17 -21.05 10.48
N ALA A 7 21.12 -20.25 10.00
CA ALA A 7 21.99 -20.60 8.89
C ALA A 7 22.84 -21.90 9.15
N ASP A 8 23.06 -22.21 10.40
CA ASP A 8 23.72 -23.44 10.88
C ASP A 8 22.78 -24.65 10.98
N GLY A 9 21.49 -24.48 10.60
CA GLY A 9 20.45 -25.50 10.70
C GLY A 9 19.84 -25.66 12.09
N LEU A 10 20.20 -24.82 13.08
CA LEU A 10 19.57 -24.82 14.40
C LEU A 10 18.11 -24.41 14.28
N ILE A 11 17.23 -25.24 14.83
CA ILE A 11 15.79 -24.97 14.90
C ILE A 11 15.45 -24.47 16.30
N SER A 12 14.96 -23.23 16.38
CA SER A 12 14.54 -22.59 17.63
C SER A 12 13.02 -22.39 17.64
N PHE A 13 12.39 -22.80 18.73
CA PHE A 13 10.96 -22.54 18.96
C PHE A 13 10.74 -21.03 19.12
N LEU A 14 9.74 -20.50 18.42
CA LEU A 14 9.35 -19.09 18.52
C LEU A 14 8.06 -18.95 19.34
N GLU A 15 6.93 -19.43 18.79
CA GLU A 15 5.63 -19.31 19.46
C GLU A 15 4.61 -20.36 19.00
N VAL A 16 3.46 -20.38 19.69
CA VAL A 16 2.26 -21.13 19.27
C VAL A 16 1.10 -20.16 19.14
N ASN A 17 0.52 -20.07 17.96
CA ASN A 17 -0.74 -19.37 17.73
C ASN A 17 -1.90 -20.37 17.86
N THR A 18 -2.64 -20.32 18.97
CA THR A 18 -3.77 -21.23 19.26
C THR A 18 -5.08 -20.73 18.64
N ARG A 19 -5.03 -20.21 17.44
CA ARG A 19 -6.13 -19.66 16.65
C ARG A 19 -5.89 -19.88 15.17
N LEU A 20 -6.93 -19.67 14.37
CA LEU A 20 -6.79 -19.60 12.91
C LEU A 20 -5.88 -18.41 12.53
N GLN A 21 -4.95 -18.64 11.62
CA GLN A 21 -4.04 -17.60 11.13
C GLN A 21 -4.59 -16.95 9.85
N VAL A 22 -4.06 -15.78 9.50
CA VAL A 22 -4.48 -15.05 8.30
C VAL A 22 -4.25 -15.88 7.05
N GLU A 23 -3.12 -16.60 6.99
CA GLU A 23 -2.63 -17.38 5.85
C GLU A 23 -3.25 -18.80 5.71
N HIS A 24 -4.28 -19.15 6.53
CA HIS A 24 -4.98 -20.43 6.41
C HIS A 24 -5.50 -20.76 5.00
N PRO A 25 -5.88 -19.80 4.14
CA PRO A 25 -6.35 -20.09 2.80
C PRO A 25 -5.34 -20.82 1.93
N THR A 26 -4.02 -20.66 2.15
CA THR A 26 -3.01 -21.44 1.39
C THR A 26 -3.12 -22.94 1.69
N THR A 27 -3.42 -23.30 2.94
CA THR A 27 -3.69 -24.69 3.33
C THR A 27 -5.00 -25.17 2.74
N GLU A 28 -6.06 -24.36 2.77
CA GLU A 28 -7.35 -24.70 2.18
C GLU A 28 -7.23 -24.98 0.68
N GLU A 29 -6.52 -24.11 -0.06
CA GLU A 29 -6.33 -24.25 -1.51
C GLU A 29 -5.48 -25.49 -1.88
N THR A 30 -4.55 -25.91 -1.03
CA THR A 30 -3.69 -27.05 -1.32
C THR A 30 -4.23 -28.38 -0.81
N THR A 31 -5.13 -28.37 0.18
CA THR A 31 -5.70 -29.59 0.78
C THR A 31 -7.16 -29.85 0.42
N GLY A 32 -7.89 -28.78 0.01
CA GLY A 32 -9.33 -28.84 -0.24
C GLY A 32 -10.17 -28.89 1.06
N VAL A 33 -9.58 -28.57 2.21
CA VAL A 33 -10.26 -28.56 3.51
C VAL A 33 -10.66 -27.13 3.87
N ASP A 34 -11.94 -26.93 4.18
CA ASP A 34 -12.44 -25.70 4.78
C ASP A 34 -12.14 -25.71 6.28
N LEU A 35 -11.06 -25.01 6.67
CA LEU A 35 -10.58 -24.99 8.06
C LEU A 35 -11.55 -24.27 9.00
N VAL A 36 -12.24 -23.25 8.52
CA VAL A 36 -13.24 -22.51 9.31
C VAL A 36 -14.44 -23.40 9.63
N LEU A 37 -14.94 -24.13 8.62
CA LEU A 37 -16.04 -25.06 8.80
C LEU A 37 -15.65 -26.20 9.73
N GLU A 38 -14.42 -26.73 9.62
CA GLU A 38 -13.94 -27.78 10.55
C GLU A 38 -13.85 -27.27 12.00
N GLN A 39 -13.46 -26.02 12.22
CA GLN A 39 -13.49 -25.44 13.57
C GLN A 39 -14.92 -25.39 14.15
N PHE A 40 -15.92 -25.01 13.34
CA PHE A 40 -17.32 -25.03 13.77
C PHE A 40 -17.81 -26.45 14.12
N ARG A 41 -17.43 -27.44 13.33
CA ARG A 41 -17.79 -28.85 13.57
C ARG A 41 -17.17 -29.36 14.86
N ILE A 42 -15.88 -29.12 15.07
CA ILE A 42 -15.17 -29.49 16.32
C ILE A 42 -15.82 -28.81 17.52
N ALA A 43 -16.16 -27.53 17.40
CA ALA A 43 -16.85 -26.77 18.45
C ALA A 43 -18.26 -27.33 18.75
N ALA A 44 -18.94 -27.93 17.75
CA ALA A 44 -20.19 -28.64 17.93
C ALA A 44 -20.02 -30.04 18.50
N GLY A 45 -18.80 -30.51 18.77
CA GLY A 45 -18.49 -31.82 19.36
C GLY A 45 -18.35 -32.92 18.29
N GLU A 46 -18.32 -32.60 17.00
CA GLU A 46 -18.08 -33.59 15.96
C GLU A 46 -16.61 -34.02 15.91
N PRO A 47 -16.30 -35.29 15.60
CA PRO A 47 -14.94 -35.74 15.38
C PRO A 47 -14.40 -35.18 14.05
N LEU A 48 -13.07 -35.13 13.92
CA LEU A 48 -12.42 -34.85 12.64
C LEU A 48 -12.89 -35.85 11.55
N ARG A 49 -13.22 -35.34 10.36
CA ARG A 49 -13.68 -36.17 9.24
C ARG A 49 -12.58 -36.91 8.51
N PHE A 50 -11.34 -36.67 8.85
CA PHE A 50 -10.16 -37.22 8.19
C PHE A 50 -9.57 -38.35 9.02
N ALA A 51 -9.30 -39.48 8.37
CA ALA A 51 -8.75 -40.67 9.01
C ALA A 51 -7.21 -40.68 9.08
N GLY A 52 -6.54 -39.65 8.61
CA GLY A 52 -5.08 -39.54 8.58
C GLY A 52 -4.62 -38.17 8.11
N ASP A 53 -3.33 -38.04 7.86
CA ASP A 53 -2.73 -36.81 7.36
C ASP A 53 -3.20 -36.49 5.93
N ILE A 54 -3.54 -35.24 5.69
CA ILE A 54 -3.93 -34.75 4.39
C ILE A 54 -2.69 -34.18 3.70
N ALA A 55 -2.26 -34.82 2.63
CA ALA A 55 -1.14 -34.32 1.84
C ALA A 55 -1.57 -33.11 1.00
N PRO A 56 -0.81 -31.99 1.04
CA PRO A 56 -1.08 -30.87 0.17
C PRO A 56 -0.81 -31.21 -1.31
N THR A 57 -1.59 -30.65 -2.22
CA THR A 57 -1.46 -30.83 -3.68
C THR A 57 -1.25 -29.48 -4.36
N GLY A 58 -0.27 -29.42 -5.26
CA GLY A 58 0.08 -28.17 -5.94
C GLY A 58 0.81 -27.16 -5.04
N HIS A 59 0.67 -25.89 -5.35
CA HIS A 59 1.29 -24.79 -4.65
C HIS A 59 0.35 -23.59 -4.55
N ALA A 60 0.27 -22.95 -3.39
CA ALA A 60 -0.52 -21.74 -3.20
C ALA A 60 0.33 -20.62 -2.59
N ILE A 61 0.06 -19.39 -2.98
CA ILE A 61 0.68 -18.18 -2.44
C ILE A 61 -0.44 -17.23 -2.04
N GLU A 62 -0.38 -16.70 -0.82
CA GLU A 62 -1.28 -15.65 -0.35
C GLU A 62 -0.57 -14.31 -0.36
N PHE A 63 -1.26 -13.28 -0.82
CA PHE A 63 -0.85 -11.88 -0.79
C PHE A 63 -1.82 -11.11 0.09
N ARG A 64 -1.33 -10.51 1.15
CA ARG A 64 -2.11 -9.58 1.97
C ARG A 64 -2.13 -8.23 1.27
N ILE A 65 -3.30 -7.78 0.86
CA ILE A 65 -3.47 -6.48 0.22
C ILE A 65 -3.79 -5.47 1.31
N ASN A 66 -2.76 -4.74 1.73
CA ASN A 66 -2.85 -3.76 2.80
C ASN A 66 -2.91 -2.34 2.23
N ALA A 67 -3.64 -1.44 2.93
CA ALA A 67 -3.64 0.00 2.67
C ALA A 67 -2.38 0.63 3.27
N GLU A 68 -1.25 0.40 2.63
CA GLU A 68 0.08 0.86 3.02
C GLU A 68 0.85 1.34 1.79
N ASP A 69 1.63 2.41 1.96
CA ASP A 69 2.45 2.96 0.88
C ASP A 69 3.84 2.32 0.89
N ALA A 70 4.04 1.36 -0.02
CA ALA A 70 5.32 0.66 -0.16
C ALA A 70 6.48 1.60 -0.54
N GLY A 71 6.21 2.69 -1.27
CA GLY A 71 7.22 3.70 -1.62
C GLY A 71 7.50 4.69 -0.49
N ALA A 72 6.69 4.68 0.58
CA ALA A 72 6.88 5.49 1.78
C ALA A 72 7.13 4.60 3.01
N ASN A 73 7.96 3.58 2.85
CA ASN A 73 8.34 2.64 3.91
C ASN A 73 7.14 1.94 4.57
N PHE A 74 6.19 1.48 3.77
CA PHE A 74 4.97 0.78 4.21
C PHE A 74 4.12 1.59 5.20
N MET A 75 4.15 2.91 5.05
CA MET A 75 3.37 3.78 5.94
C MET A 75 1.88 3.52 5.75
N PRO A 76 1.11 3.26 6.83
CA PRO A 76 -0.33 3.06 6.76
C PRO A 76 -1.05 4.25 6.15
N ALA A 77 -2.03 4.01 5.31
CA ALA A 77 -2.74 5.03 4.56
C ALA A 77 -4.26 4.90 4.65
N PRO A 78 -4.86 5.39 5.74
CA PRO A 78 -6.31 5.47 5.84
C PRO A 78 -6.86 6.43 4.78
N GLY A 79 -8.07 6.14 4.27
CA GLY A 79 -8.71 6.94 3.24
C GLY A 79 -9.91 6.26 2.61
N SER A 80 -10.47 6.88 1.56
CA SER A 80 -11.63 6.38 0.83
C SER A 80 -11.20 5.57 -0.39
N VAL A 81 -11.73 4.37 -0.53
CA VAL A 81 -11.51 3.51 -1.71
C VAL A 81 -12.46 3.97 -2.82
N THR A 82 -11.93 4.61 -3.84
CA THR A 82 -12.73 5.17 -4.95
C THR A 82 -13.02 4.14 -6.05
N ARG A 83 -12.17 3.12 -6.18
CA ARG A 83 -12.36 1.99 -7.09
C ARG A 83 -11.85 0.70 -6.45
N TYR A 84 -12.62 -0.38 -6.60
CA TYR A 84 -12.24 -1.71 -6.16
C TYR A 84 -12.69 -2.75 -7.18
N ALA A 85 -11.74 -3.44 -7.83
CA ALA A 85 -12.02 -4.51 -8.77
C ALA A 85 -11.08 -5.69 -8.53
N GLU A 86 -11.66 -6.83 -8.18
CA GLU A 86 -10.95 -8.05 -7.88
C GLU A 86 -10.53 -8.79 -9.15
N PRO A 87 -9.33 -9.42 -9.17
CA PRO A 87 -8.94 -10.30 -10.23
C PRO A 87 -9.77 -11.62 -10.18
N ALA A 88 -9.92 -12.25 -11.31
CA ALA A 88 -10.66 -13.52 -11.40
C ALA A 88 -9.93 -14.54 -12.29
N GLY A 89 -10.47 -15.76 -12.34
CA GLY A 89 -10.00 -16.82 -13.22
C GLY A 89 -9.48 -18.06 -12.50
N PRO A 90 -9.03 -19.09 -13.22
CA PRO A 90 -8.61 -20.37 -12.64
C PRO A 90 -7.46 -20.20 -11.63
N GLY A 91 -7.66 -20.74 -10.42
CA GLY A 91 -6.68 -20.71 -9.33
C GLY A 91 -6.49 -19.33 -8.71
N VAL A 92 -7.48 -18.44 -8.82
CA VAL A 92 -7.52 -17.14 -8.16
C VAL A 92 -8.70 -17.11 -7.20
N ARG A 93 -8.43 -16.79 -5.92
CA ARG A 93 -9.42 -16.57 -4.87
C ARG A 93 -9.11 -15.22 -4.22
N VAL A 94 -10.14 -14.45 -3.94
CA VAL A 94 -10.03 -13.20 -3.17
C VAL A 94 -10.96 -13.30 -1.96
N ASP A 95 -10.40 -13.14 -0.77
CA ASP A 95 -11.14 -12.98 0.48
C ASP A 95 -11.10 -11.49 0.86
N SER A 96 -12.16 -10.77 0.55
CA SER A 96 -12.22 -9.32 0.70
C SER A 96 -13.03 -8.87 1.92
N GLY A 97 -12.51 -7.85 2.63
CA GLY A 97 -13.23 -7.16 3.70
C GLY A 97 -13.83 -5.82 3.27
N ILE A 98 -13.61 -5.39 2.03
CA ILE A 98 -14.01 -4.07 1.55
C ILE A 98 -14.76 -4.14 0.21
N ARG A 99 -15.24 -2.99 -0.23
CA ARG A 99 -15.85 -2.76 -1.55
C ARG A 99 -15.56 -1.33 -2.01
N GLU A 100 -15.86 -1.03 -3.25
CA GLU A 100 -15.85 0.34 -3.76
C GLU A 100 -16.70 1.26 -2.89
N GLY A 101 -16.18 2.45 -2.57
CA GLY A 101 -16.78 3.41 -1.65
C GLY A 101 -16.54 3.13 -0.17
N ALA A 102 -15.73 2.12 0.20
CA ALA A 102 -15.39 1.86 1.60
C ALA A 102 -14.45 2.93 2.16
N GLU A 103 -14.65 3.29 3.43
CA GLU A 103 -13.76 4.15 4.20
C GLU A 103 -12.83 3.30 5.05
N ILE A 104 -11.52 3.47 4.86
CA ILE A 104 -10.49 2.78 5.63
C ILE A 104 -10.07 3.67 6.79
N GLY A 105 -10.46 3.27 8.00
CA GLY A 105 -10.12 4.00 9.22
C GLY A 105 -8.75 3.62 9.77
N GLY A 106 -8.09 4.58 10.42
CA GLY A 106 -6.79 4.35 11.09
C GLY A 106 -6.85 3.56 12.39
N GLN A 107 -8.07 3.16 12.86
CA GLN A 107 -8.25 2.44 14.14
C GLN A 107 -8.11 0.91 14.01
N PHE A 108 -8.18 0.38 12.79
CA PHE A 108 -8.13 -1.06 12.51
C PHE A 108 -6.83 -1.41 11.77
N ASP A 109 -6.68 -2.70 11.51
CA ASP A 109 -5.61 -3.23 10.67
C ASP A 109 -5.71 -2.66 9.23
N SER A 110 -4.57 -2.51 8.56
CA SER A 110 -4.48 -1.99 7.19
C SER A 110 -4.98 -2.97 6.12
N MET A 111 -5.24 -4.23 6.46
CA MET A 111 -5.57 -5.28 5.51
C MET A 111 -6.95 -5.07 4.88
N LEU A 112 -6.98 -4.92 3.55
CA LEU A 112 -8.18 -4.74 2.74
C LEU A 112 -8.74 -6.08 2.25
N ALA A 113 -7.85 -6.94 1.78
CA ALA A 113 -8.19 -8.23 1.20
C ALA A 113 -7.00 -9.19 1.27
N LYS A 114 -7.27 -10.46 1.01
CA LYS A 114 -6.27 -11.49 0.74
C LYS A 114 -6.48 -11.98 -0.68
N LEU A 115 -5.42 -11.98 -1.48
CA LEU A 115 -5.38 -12.62 -2.78
C LEU A 115 -4.66 -13.96 -2.63
N ILE A 116 -5.32 -15.05 -2.90
CA ILE A 116 -4.77 -16.40 -2.85
C ILE A 116 -4.68 -16.94 -4.27
N VAL A 117 -3.51 -17.39 -4.67
CA VAL A 117 -3.27 -17.90 -6.02
C VAL A 117 -2.72 -19.32 -5.95
N ARG A 118 -3.38 -20.26 -6.64
CA ARG A 118 -2.99 -21.67 -6.70
C ARG A 118 -2.46 -22.05 -8.08
N GLY A 119 -1.45 -22.92 -8.11
CA GLY A 119 -0.92 -23.59 -9.28
C GLY A 119 -0.64 -25.07 -9.03
N GLU A 120 -0.40 -25.84 -10.07
CA GLU A 120 0.12 -27.21 -9.95
C GLU A 120 1.57 -27.21 -9.44
N THR A 121 2.32 -26.16 -9.82
CA THR A 121 3.70 -25.91 -9.37
C THR A 121 3.83 -24.49 -8.84
N ARG A 122 4.96 -24.22 -8.18
CA ARG A 122 5.29 -22.85 -7.71
C ARG A 122 5.40 -21.86 -8.88
N GLU A 123 6.04 -22.24 -9.97
CA GLU A 123 6.19 -21.41 -11.16
C GLU A 123 4.84 -21.03 -11.75
N GLN A 124 3.90 -21.98 -11.81
CA GLN A 124 2.56 -21.71 -12.29
C GLN A 124 1.79 -20.80 -11.34
N ALA A 125 1.93 -20.98 -10.01
CA ALA A 125 1.33 -20.09 -9.02
C ALA A 125 1.90 -18.66 -9.16
N ILE A 126 3.21 -18.49 -9.33
CA ILE A 126 3.87 -17.20 -9.56
C ILE A 126 3.36 -16.54 -10.86
N ALA A 127 3.26 -17.29 -11.95
CA ALA A 127 2.77 -16.76 -13.22
C ALA A 127 1.32 -16.27 -13.12
N ARG A 128 0.46 -17.02 -12.44
CA ARG A 128 -0.93 -16.61 -12.17
C ARG A 128 -0.99 -15.40 -11.23
N ALA A 129 -0.14 -15.35 -10.20
CA ALA A 129 -0.07 -14.24 -9.26
C ALA A 129 0.32 -12.93 -9.96
N ARG A 130 1.31 -12.97 -10.86
CA ARG A 130 1.69 -11.80 -11.67
C ARG A 130 0.51 -11.24 -12.46
N ARG A 131 -0.28 -12.11 -13.10
CA ARG A 131 -1.49 -11.71 -13.82
C ARG A 131 -2.53 -11.14 -12.85
N ALA A 132 -2.85 -11.86 -11.78
CA ALA A 132 -3.87 -11.46 -10.83
C ALA A 132 -3.55 -10.10 -10.17
N LEU A 133 -2.29 -9.87 -9.75
CA LEU A 133 -1.87 -8.58 -9.19
C LEU A 133 -1.87 -7.44 -10.22
N ALA A 134 -1.68 -7.74 -11.50
CA ALA A 134 -1.80 -6.73 -12.57
C ALA A 134 -3.26 -6.36 -12.87
N GLU A 135 -4.21 -7.27 -12.62
CA GLU A 135 -5.65 -7.05 -12.80
C GLU A 135 -6.31 -6.44 -11.56
N PHE A 136 -5.70 -6.57 -10.37
CA PHE A 136 -6.27 -6.08 -9.13
C PHE A 136 -6.23 -4.54 -9.09
N GLN A 137 -7.38 -3.90 -9.02
CA GLN A 137 -7.50 -2.45 -9.00
C GLN A 137 -8.02 -1.98 -7.65
N VAL A 138 -7.22 -1.16 -6.96
CA VAL A 138 -7.59 -0.42 -5.75
C VAL A 138 -7.13 1.02 -5.95
N GLU A 139 -8.06 1.97 -5.94
CA GLU A 139 -7.76 3.39 -6.10
C GLU A 139 -8.31 4.20 -4.92
N GLY A 140 -7.75 5.39 -4.70
CA GLY A 140 -8.11 6.28 -3.61
C GLY A 140 -7.21 6.13 -2.37
N VAL A 141 -6.61 4.95 -2.18
CA VAL A 141 -5.61 4.68 -1.14
C VAL A 141 -4.41 3.95 -1.76
N PRO A 142 -3.17 4.20 -1.29
CA PRO A 142 -2.03 3.37 -1.66
C PRO A 142 -2.21 1.94 -1.15
N THR A 143 -1.61 0.99 -1.85
CA THR A 143 -1.58 -0.42 -1.42
C THR A 143 -0.20 -1.02 -1.61
N VAL A 144 0.04 -2.16 -0.97
CA VAL A 144 1.28 -2.95 -1.14
C VAL A 144 1.30 -3.78 -2.45
N ILE A 145 0.34 -3.62 -3.36
CA ILE A 145 0.34 -4.32 -4.66
C ILE A 145 1.65 -4.10 -5.43
N PRO A 146 2.21 -2.89 -5.56
CA PRO A 146 3.50 -2.67 -6.22
C PRO A 146 4.65 -3.46 -5.58
N PHE A 147 4.67 -3.57 -4.25
CA PHE A 147 5.64 -4.40 -3.53
C PHE A 147 5.51 -5.87 -3.93
N HIS A 148 4.31 -6.44 -3.93
CA HIS A 148 4.09 -7.83 -4.33
C HIS A 148 4.50 -8.10 -5.78
N GLN A 149 4.22 -7.17 -6.69
CA GLN A 149 4.64 -7.29 -8.10
C GLN A 149 6.15 -7.32 -8.24
N ARG A 150 6.88 -6.47 -7.49
CA ARG A 150 8.34 -6.45 -7.47
C ARG A 150 8.91 -7.72 -6.84
N THR A 151 8.37 -8.15 -5.70
CA THR A 151 8.78 -9.39 -5.02
C THR A 151 8.65 -10.61 -5.93
N LEU A 152 7.55 -10.74 -6.69
CA LEU A 152 7.38 -11.83 -7.64
C LEU A 152 8.38 -11.80 -8.81
N ALA A 153 8.94 -10.65 -9.13
CA ALA A 153 9.96 -10.49 -10.16
C ALA A 153 11.37 -10.77 -9.63
N ASP A 154 11.58 -10.68 -8.32
CA ASP A 154 12.88 -10.84 -7.69
C ASP A 154 13.35 -12.31 -7.71
N PRO A 155 14.59 -12.59 -8.17
CA PRO A 155 15.13 -13.94 -8.17
C PRO A 155 15.21 -14.59 -6.80
N ALA A 156 15.43 -13.81 -5.72
CA ALA A 156 15.48 -14.33 -4.35
C ALA A 156 14.17 -15.00 -3.94
N PHE A 157 13.03 -14.41 -4.35
CA PHE A 157 11.69 -14.96 -4.09
C PHE A 157 11.25 -15.94 -5.18
N ALA A 158 11.44 -15.60 -6.45
CA ALA A 158 10.99 -16.44 -7.57
C ALA A 158 11.77 -17.76 -7.64
N ALA A 159 13.05 -17.74 -7.24
CA ALA A 159 13.94 -18.89 -7.17
C ALA A 159 13.89 -19.78 -8.43
N PRO A 160 14.21 -19.23 -9.64
CA PRO A 160 14.06 -19.97 -10.89
C PRO A 160 15.00 -21.20 -10.98
N ASP A 161 16.04 -21.23 -10.19
CA ASP A 161 17.02 -22.32 -10.04
C ASP A 161 16.74 -23.20 -8.80
N GLY A 162 15.65 -22.96 -8.08
CA GLY A 162 15.27 -23.66 -6.85
C GLY A 162 16.01 -23.18 -5.59
N ASN A 163 16.85 -22.14 -5.69
CA ASN A 163 17.58 -21.58 -4.55
C ASN A 163 16.83 -20.39 -3.97
N TYR A 164 16.19 -20.61 -2.83
CA TYR A 164 15.49 -19.55 -2.09
C TYR A 164 16.47 -18.79 -1.22
N SER A 165 16.52 -17.45 -1.35
CA SER A 165 17.40 -16.60 -0.57
C SER A 165 16.69 -15.51 0.24
N VAL A 166 15.36 -15.53 0.28
CA VAL A 166 14.58 -14.65 1.17
C VAL A 166 14.68 -15.16 2.60
N TYR A 167 14.99 -14.25 3.53
CA TYR A 167 15.10 -14.51 4.96
C TYR A 167 14.42 -13.40 5.78
N THR A 168 14.36 -13.53 7.11
CA THR A 168 13.57 -12.67 7.99
C THR A 168 13.82 -11.16 7.82
N ARG A 169 15.09 -10.77 7.56
CA ARG A 169 15.49 -9.37 7.40
C ARG A 169 15.82 -8.97 5.96
N TRP A 170 15.43 -9.79 5.01
CA TRP A 170 15.74 -9.57 3.60
C TRP A 170 15.23 -8.21 3.07
N ILE A 171 14.04 -7.78 3.50
CA ILE A 171 13.45 -6.50 3.09
C ILE A 171 14.26 -5.31 3.63
N GLU A 172 14.79 -5.40 4.85
CA GLU A 172 15.56 -4.31 5.46
C GLU A 172 17.02 -4.27 4.99
N GLU A 173 17.59 -5.41 4.62
CA GLU A 173 19.03 -5.54 4.35
C GLU A 173 19.38 -5.59 2.86
N GLU A 174 18.55 -6.20 2.04
CA GLU A 174 18.88 -6.47 0.62
C GLU A 174 17.84 -5.90 -0.36
N TRP A 175 16.61 -5.67 0.10
CA TRP A 175 15.54 -5.20 -0.76
C TRP A 175 15.68 -3.69 -1.02
N ASP A 176 15.98 -3.32 -2.27
CA ASP A 176 16.00 -1.93 -2.75
C ASP A 176 15.04 -1.76 -3.95
N PRO A 177 13.72 -1.73 -3.70
CA PRO A 177 12.74 -1.58 -4.75
C PRO A 177 12.69 -0.12 -5.19
N ASP A 178 12.78 0.12 -6.50
CA ASP A 178 12.44 1.41 -7.10
C ASP A 178 10.91 1.55 -7.13
N ILE A 179 10.31 1.77 -5.95
CA ILE A 179 8.88 2.05 -5.79
C ILE A 179 8.73 3.49 -5.34
N SER A 180 8.13 4.32 -6.18
CA SER A 180 7.81 5.70 -5.82
C SER A 180 6.67 5.78 -4.82
N PRO A 181 6.70 6.71 -3.85
CA PRO A 181 5.58 6.98 -2.98
C PRO A 181 4.31 7.29 -3.78
N TYR A 182 3.18 6.90 -3.24
CA TYR A 182 1.87 7.16 -3.83
C TYR A 182 1.60 8.68 -3.89
N ASP A 183 1.34 9.18 -5.08
CA ASP A 183 1.12 10.61 -5.33
C ASP A 183 -0.37 11.01 -5.40
N GLY A 184 -1.28 10.06 -5.14
CA GLY A 184 -2.72 10.26 -5.24
C GLY A 184 -3.23 10.23 -6.69
N ASN A 185 -2.34 10.12 -7.67
CA ASN A 185 -2.63 10.16 -9.10
C ASN A 185 -2.48 8.80 -9.78
N SER A 186 -2.69 7.69 -9.09
CA SER A 186 -2.63 6.36 -9.71
C SER A 186 -3.89 5.96 -10.48
N ALA A 187 -4.53 6.94 -11.09
CA ALA A 187 -5.22 6.81 -12.36
C ALA A 187 -4.73 7.97 -13.20
N GLU A 188 -4.24 7.76 -14.41
CA GLU A 188 -4.45 8.76 -15.44
C GLU A 188 -5.88 9.23 -15.25
N ASP A 189 -6.08 10.55 -15.06
CA ASP A 189 -7.40 11.18 -15.08
C ASP A 189 -8.16 10.75 -16.35
N THR A 190 -8.66 9.55 -16.38
CA THR A 190 -9.89 9.22 -17.03
C THR A 190 -10.97 9.73 -16.07
N GLU A 191 -11.18 11.06 -16.11
CA GLU A 191 -12.40 11.63 -15.55
C GLU A 191 -13.56 10.71 -15.91
N PRO A 192 -14.40 10.32 -14.93
CA PRO A 192 -15.69 9.72 -15.26
C PRO A 192 -16.36 10.75 -16.16
N ASP A 193 -16.80 10.33 -17.31
CA ASP A 193 -17.42 11.02 -18.43
C ASP A 193 -18.40 12.15 -18.02
N SER A 194 -17.90 13.16 -17.29
CA SER A 194 -18.56 14.43 -17.05
C SER A 194 -18.12 15.41 -18.14
N GLY A 195 -18.67 15.17 -19.35
CA GLY A 195 -18.55 16.09 -20.45
C GLY A 195 -17.30 15.89 -21.30
N ARG A 196 -17.22 14.79 -22.06
CA ARG A 196 -16.40 14.74 -23.27
C ARG A 196 -16.66 16.01 -24.05
N ARG A 197 -15.74 16.97 -23.97
CA ARG A 197 -15.82 18.15 -24.84
C ARG A 197 -15.81 17.64 -26.26
N THR A 198 -16.98 17.69 -26.86
CA THR A 198 -17.16 17.37 -28.26
C THR A 198 -17.07 18.68 -29.04
N ARG A 199 -16.45 18.63 -30.18
CA ARG A 199 -16.42 19.77 -31.13
C ARG A 199 -17.10 19.36 -32.41
N THR A 200 -18.07 20.14 -32.84
CA THR A 200 -18.73 19.95 -34.10
C THR A 200 -17.89 20.62 -35.20
N VAL A 201 -17.53 19.85 -36.19
CA VAL A 201 -16.78 20.30 -37.40
C VAL A 201 -17.62 20.05 -38.62
N SER A 202 -17.91 21.09 -39.40
CA SER A 202 -18.61 20.97 -40.67
C SER A 202 -17.64 20.48 -41.74
N VAL A 203 -17.90 19.34 -42.33
CA VAL A 203 -17.12 18.76 -43.42
C VAL A 203 -17.94 18.70 -44.68
N SER A 204 -17.38 19.19 -45.81
CA SER A 204 -18.03 19.09 -47.13
C SER A 204 -17.65 17.76 -47.80
N VAL A 205 -18.65 16.95 -48.09
CA VAL A 205 -18.49 15.67 -48.81
C VAL A 205 -19.40 15.72 -50.05
N ASN A 206 -18.80 15.66 -51.24
CA ASN A 206 -19.51 15.72 -52.52
C ASN A 206 -20.43 16.99 -52.66
N GLY A 207 -19.95 18.14 -52.15
CA GLY A 207 -20.69 19.40 -52.19
C GLY A 207 -21.82 19.54 -51.17
N ARG A 208 -21.99 18.57 -50.27
CA ARG A 208 -22.93 18.65 -49.14
C ARG A 208 -22.16 18.88 -47.86
N SER A 209 -22.59 19.84 -47.05
CA SER A 209 -22.06 20.07 -45.72
C SER A 209 -22.68 19.09 -44.74
N ILE A 210 -21.82 18.38 -43.99
CA ILE A 210 -22.22 17.43 -42.93
C ILE A 210 -21.53 17.89 -41.66
N ASP A 211 -22.28 18.07 -40.60
CA ASP A 211 -21.75 18.37 -39.27
C ASP A 211 -21.42 17.05 -38.52
N ILE A 212 -20.13 16.90 -38.19
CA ILE A 212 -19.63 15.74 -37.47
C ILE A 212 -19.20 16.20 -36.06
N THR A 213 -19.81 15.63 -35.03
CA THR A 213 -19.40 15.87 -33.64
C THR A 213 -18.36 14.83 -33.23
N LEU A 214 -17.14 15.29 -32.96
CA LEU A 214 -16.01 14.45 -32.59
C LEU A 214 -15.53 14.80 -31.19
N PRO A 215 -15.08 13.81 -30.38
CA PRO A 215 -14.36 14.07 -29.16
C PRO A 215 -13.10 14.92 -29.42
N GLU A 216 -12.88 15.95 -28.60
CA GLU A 216 -11.75 16.91 -28.77
C GLU A 216 -10.37 16.25 -28.88
N PRO A 217 -10.07 15.09 -28.20
CA PRO A 217 -8.80 14.39 -28.35
C PRO A 217 -8.50 13.89 -29.77
N LEU A 218 -9.52 13.57 -30.57
CA LEU A 218 -9.36 13.10 -31.94
C LEU A 218 -8.96 14.21 -32.92
N LEU A 219 -9.20 15.47 -32.56
CA LEU A 219 -8.88 16.66 -33.41
C LEU A 219 -7.47 17.19 -33.12
N LEU A 220 -6.77 16.74 -32.09
CA LEU A 220 -5.54 17.37 -31.58
C LEU A 220 -4.24 16.62 -31.86
N GLY A 221 -4.24 15.61 -32.73
CA GLY A 221 -3.04 14.81 -33.02
C GLY A 221 -1.83 15.58 -33.57
N ALA A 222 -2.02 16.82 -34.03
CA ALA A 222 -0.92 17.63 -34.61
C ALA A 222 -0.61 18.91 -33.82
N VAL A 223 -1.50 19.39 -32.94
CA VAL A 223 -1.34 20.68 -32.25
C VAL A 223 -0.93 20.51 -30.80
N ALA A 224 -1.22 19.37 -30.19
CA ALA A 224 -0.92 19.07 -28.78
C ALA A 224 0.60 18.96 -28.51
N GLN A 225 1.39 18.48 -29.47
CA GLN A 225 2.84 18.35 -29.30
C GLN A 225 3.54 19.71 -29.15
N ARG A 226 3.14 20.73 -29.91
CA ARG A 226 3.71 22.08 -29.79
C ARG A 226 3.28 22.83 -28.51
N ARG A 227 2.12 22.50 -27.94
CA ARG A 227 1.61 23.14 -26.71
C ARG A 227 2.24 22.53 -25.45
N ARG A 228 2.59 21.24 -25.47
CA ARG A 228 3.32 20.58 -24.39
C ARG A 228 4.74 21.12 -24.23
N GLU A 229 5.44 21.38 -25.32
CA GLU A 229 6.79 21.99 -25.27
C GLU A 229 6.78 23.43 -24.76
N ARG A 230 5.74 24.20 -25.08
CA ARG A 230 5.59 25.58 -24.59
C ARG A 230 5.21 25.63 -23.10
N LYS A 231 4.41 24.65 -22.60
CA LYS A 231 4.04 24.55 -21.19
C LYS A 231 5.19 24.04 -20.30
N ARG A 232 6.08 23.18 -20.82
CA ARG A 232 7.31 22.78 -20.10
C ARG A 232 8.29 23.93 -19.92
N ARG A 233 8.42 24.85 -20.91
CA ARG A 233 9.27 26.03 -20.76
C ARG A 233 8.69 27.11 -19.83
N ALA A 234 7.36 27.20 -19.71
CA ALA A 234 6.72 28.17 -18.81
C ALA A 234 6.68 27.73 -17.34
N ARG A 235 6.78 26.40 -17.06
CA ARG A 235 6.82 25.86 -15.68
C ARG A 235 8.20 25.89 -15.02
N ALA A 236 9.26 26.19 -15.77
CA ALA A 236 10.61 26.33 -15.23
C ALA A 236 10.86 27.69 -14.54
N GLY A 237 9.87 28.59 -14.48
CA GLY A 237 10.04 29.95 -14.00
C GLY A 237 9.02 30.49 -12.99
N SER A 238 8.10 29.67 -12.43
CA SER A 238 7.20 30.18 -11.39
C SER A 238 7.10 29.21 -10.24
N GLY A 239 7.89 29.42 -9.19
CA GLY A 239 7.69 28.84 -7.88
C GLY A 239 6.37 29.35 -7.31
N GLY A 240 5.31 28.53 -7.37
CA GLY A 240 4.03 28.78 -6.76
C GLY A 240 4.07 28.37 -5.28
N ALA A 241 3.82 29.32 -4.42
CA ALA A 241 3.70 29.13 -2.97
C ALA A 241 2.61 28.09 -2.65
N LYS A 242 3.00 26.97 -2.05
CA LYS A 242 2.11 26.12 -1.25
C LYS A 242 1.95 26.80 0.09
N GLY A 243 0.72 26.94 0.58
CA GLY A 243 0.43 27.26 1.97
C GLY A 243 1.04 26.16 2.86
N GLY A 244 2.29 26.32 3.25
CA GLY A 244 2.97 25.51 4.25
C GLY A 244 2.78 26.16 5.60
N ALA A 245 2.56 25.34 6.63
CA ALA A 245 2.80 25.71 8.01
C ALA A 245 4.14 26.46 8.11
N SER A 246 4.25 27.44 9.03
CA SER A 246 5.49 28.19 9.28
C SER A 246 6.65 27.19 9.38
N GLY A 247 7.83 27.52 8.83
CA GLY A 247 8.98 26.60 8.75
C GLY A 247 9.46 26.03 10.09
N ASP A 248 8.84 26.41 11.19
CA ASP A 248 9.12 25.98 12.56
C ASP A 248 8.22 24.82 13.04
N ALA A 249 7.06 24.59 12.41
CA ALA A 249 6.11 23.57 12.85
C ALA A 249 6.43 22.22 12.21
N LEU A 250 6.61 21.18 13.05
CA LEU A 250 6.66 19.78 12.65
C LEU A 250 5.23 19.25 12.62
N ALA A 251 4.73 18.92 11.43
CA ALA A 251 3.38 18.42 11.22
C ALA A 251 3.32 16.88 11.24
N ALA A 252 2.18 16.32 11.67
CA ALA A 252 1.92 14.89 11.60
C ALA A 252 1.91 14.43 10.14
N PRO A 253 2.73 13.42 9.76
CA PRO A 253 2.79 12.91 8.40
C PRO A 253 1.51 12.13 8.05
N MET A 254 0.80 11.64 9.05
CA MET A 254 -0.40 10.82 8.93
C MET A 254 -1.31 11.01 10.14
N GLN A 255 -2.55 10.54 10.05
CA GLN A 255 -3.43 10.46 11.20
C GLN A 255 -3.00 9.28 12.10
N GLY A 256 -2.96 9.50 13.43
CA GLY A 256 -2.62 8.44 14.38
C GLY A 256 -2.77 8.91 15.82
N THR A 257 -2.59 7.98 16.77
CA THR A 257 -2.56 8.27 18.19
C THR A 257 -1.13 8.51 18.63
N VAL A 258 -0.87 9.57 19.40
CA VAL A 258 0.45 9.84 20.00
C VAL A 258 0.72 8.82 21.10
N VAL A 259 1.56 7.83 20.85
CA VAL A 259 1.91 6.81 21.86
C VAL A 259 3.09 7.22 22.72
N LYS A 260 3.98 8.04 22.16
CA LYS A 260 5.16 8.51 22.91
C LYS A 260 5.60 9.89 22.46
N LEU A 261 5.95 10.73 23.45
CA LEU A 261 6.68 11.99 23.25
C LEU A 261 8.08 11.79 23.81
N ASN A 262 9.10 11.90 22.97
CA ASN A 262 10.50 11.72 23.37
C ASN A 262 11.18 13.02 23.77
N VAL A 263 10.52 14.15 23.57
CA VAL A 263 11.06 15.50 23.84
C VAL A 263 10.03 16.37 24.56
N GLY A 264 10.51 17.30 25.35
CA GLY A 264 9.75 18.35 26.02
C GLY A 264 10.07 19.74 25.49
N GLU A 265 9.30 20.73 25.93
CA GLU A 265 9.59 22.13 25.63
C GLU A 265 10.95 22.54 26.25
N GLY A 266 11.81 23.19 25.47
CA GLY A 266 13.17 23.55 25.83
C GLY A 266 14.25 22.54 25.45
N ASP A 267 13.88 21.33 25.01
CA ASP A 267 14.87 20.33 24.61
C ASP A 267 15.52 20.69 23.28
N ARG A 268 16.81 20.36 23.15
CA ARG A 268 17.56 20.48 21.90
C ARG A 268 17.38 19.20 21.10
N VAL A 269 17.14 19.35 19.78
CA VAL A 269 16.98 18.25 18.83
C VAL A 269 17.85 18.49 17.62
N SER A 270 18.31 17.39 17.02
CA SER A 270 19.00 17.38 15.73
C SER A 270 18.07 16.85 14.64
N ALA A 271 18.27 17.29 13.41
CA ALA A 271 17.53 16.76 12.26
C ALA A 271 17.68 15.23 12.20
N GLY A 272 16.55 14.52 12.16
CA GLY A 272 16.53 13.07 12.18
C GLY A 272 16.27 12.42 13.53
N ASP A 273 16.35 13.16 14.65
CA ASP A 273 16.01 12.65 15.98
C ASP A 273 14.51 12.28 16.06
N VAL A 274 14.20 11.13 16.64
CA VAL A 274 12.80 10.70 16.86
C VAL A 274 12.21 11.50 18.02
N VAL A 275 11.29 12.41 17.71
CA VAL A 275 10.68 13.34 18.67
C VAL A 275 9.29 12.91 19.14
N VAL A 276 8.51 12.29 18.26
CA VAL A 276 7.15 11.77 18.55
C VAL A 276 7.02 10.38 17.95
N VAL A 277 6.28 9.49 18.59
CA VAL A 277 5.85 8.22 18.00
C VAL A 277 4.34 8.23 17.86
N LEU A 278 3.87 8.07 16.62
CA LEU A 278 2.44 7.95 16.30
C LEU A 278 2.11 6.48 16.06
N GLU A 279 1.04 5.99 16.68
CA GLU A 279 0.45 4.69 16.32
C GLU A 279 -0.69 4.89 15.34
N ALA A 280 -0.62 4.18 14.24
CA ALA A 280 -1.72 4.06 13.29
C ALA A 280 -1.79 2.62 12.79
N MET A 281 -2.99 2.07 12.68
CA MET A 281 -3.22 0.69 12.21
C MET A 281 -2.34 -0.35 12.92
N LYS A 282 -2.16 -0.22 14.25
CA LYS A 282 -1.31 -1.08 15.10
C LYS A 282 0.19 -1.03 14.80
N MET A 283 0.64 -0.04 14.04
CA MET A 283 2.06 0.18 13.77
C MET A 283 2.53 1.47 14.42
N GLU A 284 3.66 1.40 15.12
CA GLU A 284 4.33 2.57 15.68
C GLU A 284 5.19 3.26 14.61
N ASN A 285 4.89 4.52 14.33
CA ASN A 285 5.57 5.32 13.33
C ASN A 285 6.39 6.43 13.99
N PRO A 286 7.72 6.36 13.96
CA PRO A 286 8.57 7.41 14.52
C PRO A 286 8.56 8.66 13.63
N VAL A 287 8.14 9.78 14.20
CA VAL A 287 8.22 11.10 13.56
C VAL A 287 9.53 11.76 13.97
N LYS A 288 10.33 12.13 12.97
CA LYS A 288 11.66 12.70 13.16
C LYS A 288 11.64 14.21 13.06
N ALA A 289 12.53 14.88 13.81
CA ALA A 289 12.77 16.30 13.69
C ALA A 289 13.20 16.64 12.25
N HIS A 290 12.59 17.64 11.64
CA HIS A 290 12.87 18.06 10.27
C HIS A 290 14.09 19.00 10.16
N ARG A 291 14.59 19.49 11.31
CA ARG A 291 15.73 20.40 11.41
C ARG A 291 16.35 20.37 12.80
N ASP A 292 17.57 20.89 12.92
CA ASP A 292 18.22 21.19 14.21
C ASP A 292 17.54 22.37 14.89
N GLY A 293 17.43 22.35 16.21
CA GLY A 293 16.86 23.47 16.95
C GLY A 293 16.50 23.17 18.40
N VAL A 294 15.65 24.01 18.96
CA VAL A 294 15.08 23.86 20.30
C VAL A 294 13.56 23.72 20.17
N VAL A 295 12.98 22.75 20.85
CA VAL A 295 11.52 22.57 20.92
C VAL A 295 10.91 23.74 21.67
N ARG A 296 10.23 24.62 20.95
CA ARG A 296 9.58 25.82 21.51
C ARG A 296 8.26 25.48 22.16
N ARG A 297 7.51 24.55 21.54
CA ARG A 297 6.17 24.17 21.98
C ARG A 297 5.86 22.75 21.60
N VAL A 298 5.21 22.02 22.51
CA VAL A 298 4.60 20.71 22.25
C VAL A 298 3.10 20.93 22.05
N CYS A 299 2.60 20.63 20.83
CA CYS A 299 1.20 20.92 20.44
C CYS A 299 0.25 19.75 20.72
N VAL A 300 0.77 18.58 21.05
CA VAL A 300 0.00 17.35 21.28
C VAL A 300 0.35 16.71 22.63
N GLN A 301 -0.53 15.85 23.12
CA GLN A 301 -0.32 15.07 24.35
C GLN A 301 -0.27 13.58 24.04
N GLN A 302 0.43 12.82 24.87
CA GLN A 302 0.41 11.36 24.78
C GLN A 302 -1.02 10.84 24.96
N GLY A 303 -1.46 9.93 24.10
CA GLY A 303 -2.82 9.41 24.02
C GLY A 303 -3.78 10.25 23.16
N ALA A 304 -3.38 11.43 22.69
CA ALA A 304 -4.20 12.25 21.80
C ALA A 304 -4.16 11.74 20.35
N ASN A 305 -5.26 11.92 19.61
CA ASN A 305 -5.30 11.68 18.18
C ASN A 305 -4.82 12.91 17.43
N ALA A 306 -3.82 12.75 16.57
CA ALA A 306 -3.33 13.74 15.64
C ALA A 306 -3.85 13.48 14.23
N LYS A 307 -4.32 14.51 13.52
CA LYS A 307 -4.71 14.42 12.11
C LYS A 307 -3.52 14.67 11.20
N LYS A 308 -3.53 14.10 9.99
CA LYS A 308 -2.50 14.41 8.97
C LYS A 308 -2.39 15.93 8.75
N GLY A 309 -1.17 16.46 8.85
CA GLY A 309 -0.89 17.88 8.72
C GLY A 309 -1.10 18.72 9.99
N GLU A 310 -1.57 18.12 11.08
CA GLU A 310 -1.69 18.79 12.38
C GLU A 310 -0.29 19.01 13.00
N ALA A 311 -0.06 20.19 13.60
CA ALA A 311 1.21 20.51 14.22
C ALA A 311 1.41 19.64 15.48
N LEU A 312 2.53 18.91 15.52
CA LEU A 312 2.96 18.09 16.66
C LEU A 312 3.87 18.89 17.62
N LEU A 313 4.85 19.58 17.04
CA LEU A 313 5.87 20.36 17.73
C LEU A 313 6.19 21.63 16.94
N GLU A 314 6.68 22.65 17.63
CA GLU A 314 7.35 23.81 17.02
C GLU A 314 8.83 23.77 17.38
N ILE A 315 9.71 23.77 16.37
CA ILE A 315 11.19 23.75 16.53
C ILE A 315 11.73 25.08 16.01
N SER A 316 12.36 25.88 16.89
CA SER A 316 12.99 27.13 16.52
C SER A 316 14.50 27.04 16.48
N ASP A 317 15.16 27.91 15.73
CA ASP A 317 16.63 27.98 15.71
C ASP A 317 17.17 28.27 17.12
N ALA A 318 18.27 27.61 17.50
CA ALA A 318 18.91 27.76 18.81
C ALA A 318 19.34 29.20 19.15
N SER A 319 19.30 30.11 18.17
CA SER A 319 19.71 31.53 18.33
C SER A 319 18.59 32.48 18.75
N SER A 320 17.33 32.03 18.88
CA SER A 320 16.18 32.88 19.19
C SER A 320 15.71 32.81 20.65
N ALA A 321 16.47 32.16 21.53
CA ALA A 321 16.21 32.13 22.98
C ALA A 321 17.13 33.14 23.71
N SER A 322 16.74 34.40 23.73
CA SER A 322 17.27 35.43 24.61
C SER A 322 16.12 36.24 25.16
#